data_7c6569dea1c06ffa3a44c935ace1c580
#
_entry.id   7c6569dea1c06ffa3a44c935ace1c580
#
_cell.length_a   1.000
_cell.length_b   1.000
_cell.length_c   1.000
_cell.angle_alpha   90.00
_cell.angle_beta   90.00
_cell.angle_gamma   90.00
#
_symmetry.space_group_name_H-M   'P 1'
#
loop_
_entity.id
_entity.type
_entity.pdbx_description
1 polymer ?
#
loop_
_entity_poly.entity_id
_entity_poly.type
_entity_poly.pdbx_seq_one_letter_code
_entity_poly.pdbx_strand_id
1 'polypeptide(L)'
;MVGQDTVAMLGWYSLYFKEFPGRDKVDPEELKSLVRLRVGADTPAESIAMTMHLIDQLKKEPDEIAIKGMLGQLYTLDMSGRAGALLEKYNGGGEIDLVFEMQKLVQESSQRMSSASVIDFVRDDIGDLLNQFGKDQGLKFNFIQGLNLGMRGLIPGDSGMFAARVDAGKSSFLCRVAVAMAPQVPLYFDAGRPIVFMVNESEGNRMIPRLRQAALNLTIPEMIEWHQQGRLEEAYRAALGGTPIEIKNIHGWTVAQVERFVQQVKPAMFITDMPANLRMSIAGNKTDALEETWQHLRDIAVMEKCIHIGTAQISVDGADQLYPPMQALKDTKTGVQGALDFQINMGNLNNPMAQTLRGISTPKNKLSKAGQPSNIQVEVVFDKDRCQFNDGSA
;
A
#
# COMPACT_ATOMS: atom_id res chain seq x y z
N MET A 1 -12.55 28.52 18.71
CA MET A 1 -13.36 29.69 18.25
C MET A 1 -12.48 30.50 17.31
N VAL A 2 -12.85 30.58 16.04
CA VAL A 2 -12.21 31.50 15.10
C VAL A 2 -12.63 32.88 15.55
N GLY A 3 -11.69 33.79 15.84
CA GLY A 3 -12.00 35.15 16.31
C GLY A 3 -12.84 35.90 15.28
N GLN A 4 -13.68 36.83 15.74
CA GLN A 4 -14.53 37.65 14.87
C GLN A 4 -13.71 38.34 13.77
N ASP A 5 -12.49 38.76 14.07
CA ASP A 5 -11.56 39.40 13.13
C ASP A 5 -11.11 38.46 11.99
N THR A 6 -10.92 37.19 12.29
CA THR A 6 -10.56 36.18 11.26
C THR A 6 -11.73 35.93 10.30
N VAL A 7 -12.96 35.87 10.80
CA VAL A 7 -14.17 35.74 9.97
C VAL A 7 -14.33 36.97 9.07
N ALA A 8 -14.11 38.17 9.61
CA ALA A 8 -14.16 39.41 8.83
C ALA A 8 -13.08 39.41 7.72
N MET A 9 -11.86 38.96 8.01
CA MET A 9 -10.79 38.87 7.00
C MET A 9 -11.09 37.89 5.90
N LEU A 10 -11.64 36.70 6.24
CA LEU A 10 -12.08 35.71 5.23
C LEU A 10 -13.18 36.25 4.33
N GLY A 11 -14.09 37.08 4.87
CA GLY A 11 -15.09 37.82 4.11
C GLY A 11 -14.47 38.78 3.09
N TRP A 12 -13.43 39.51 3.50
CA TRP A 12 -12.70 40.43 2.62
C TRP A 12 -11.92 39.71 1.52
N TYR A 13 -11.33 38.54 1.81
CA TYR A 13 -10.68 37.68 0.78
C TYR A 13 -11.68 37.17 -0.24
N SER A 14 -12.82 36.68 0.23
CA SER A 14 -13.90 36.22 -0.67
C SER A 14 -14.37 37.32 -1.60
N LEU A 15 -14.54 38.54 -1.08
CA LEU A 15 -14.91 39.72 -1.86
C LEU A 15 -13.81 40.07 -2.86
N TYR A 16 -12.53 40.04 -2.43
CA TYR A 16 -11.39 40.36 -3.28
C TYR A 16 -11.33 39.48 -4.52
N PHE A 17 -11.38 38.16 -4.36
CA PHE A 17 -11.33 37.23 -5.50
C PHE A 17 -12.58 37.29 -6.38
N LYS A 18 -13.69 37.75 -5.84
CA LYS A 18 -14.90 38.00 -6.63
C LYS A 18 -14.80 39.22 -7.50
N GLU A 19 -14.18 40.30 -6.98
CA GLU A 19 -13.96 41.53 -7.72
C GLU A 19 -12.75 41.45 -8.68
N PHE A 20 -11.76 40.62 -8.37
CA PHE A 20 -10.54 40.40 -9.16
C PHE A 20 -10.37 38.94 -9.58
N PRO A 21 -11.24 38.41 -10.45
CA PRO A 21 -11.28 36.96 -10.77
C PRO A 21 -10.03 36.41 -11.50
N GLY A 22 -9.13 37.29 -11.96
CA GLY A 22 -7.87 36.90 -12.61
C GLY A 22 -6.65 36.87 -11.69
N ARG A 23 -6.83 37.06 -10.38
CA ARG A 23 -5.73 37.04 -9.42
C ARG A 23 -5.59 35.72 -8.73
N ASP A 24 -4.38 35.17 -8.69
CA ASP A 24 -4.04 33.96 -7.94
C ASP A 24 -3.62 34.24 -6.49
N LYS A 25 -3.27 35.47 -6.19
CA LYS A 25 -2.82 35.93 -4.88
C LYS A 25 -3.48 37.26 -4.50
N VAL A 26 -3.67 37.47 -3.21
CA VAL A 26 -4.16 38.75 -2.70
C VAL A 26 -3.05 39.80 -2.73
N ASP A 27 -3.25 40.90 -3.44
CA ASP A 27 -2.42 42.09 -3.32
C ASP A 27 -2.88 42.90 -2.10
N PRO A 28 -2.02 43.13 -1.08
CA PRO A 28 -2.41 43.84 0.13
C PRO A 28 -2.87 45.30 -0.12
N GLU A 29 -2.31 45.98 -1.11
CA GLU A 29 -2.69 47.39 -1.39
C GLU A 29 -4.03 47.47 -2.17
N GLU A 30 -4.27 46.52 -3.09
CA GLU A 30 -5.57 46.39 -3.75
C GLU A 30 -6.66 46.01 -2.72
N LEU A 31 -6.36 45.08 -1.79
CA LEU A 31 -7.29 44.69 -0.72
C LEU A 31 -7.61 45.85 0.21
N LYS A 32 -6.61 46.65 0.63
CA LYS A 32 -6.84 47.86 1.42
C LYS A 32 -7.75 48.86 0.69
N SER A 33 -7.52 49.02 -0.60
CA SER A 33 -8.35 49.91 -1.44
C SER A 33 -9.78 49.40 -1.51
N LEU A 34 -9.98 48.11 -1.68
CA LEU A 34 -11.29 47.48 -1.69
C LEU A 34 -12.02 47.64 -0.34
N VAL A 35 -11.30 47.42 0.79
CA VAL A 35 -11.86 47.66 2.14
C VAL A 35 -12.32 49.09 2.28
N ARG A 36 -11.49 50.08 1.92
CA ARG A 36 -11.85 51.49 2.00
C ARG A 36 -13.09 51.86 1.15
N LEU A 37 -13.25 51.24 -0.01
CA LEU A 37 -14.37 51.50 -0.92
C LEU A 37 -15.68 50.84 -0.46
N ARG A 38 -15.60 49.72 0.25
CA ARG A 38 -16.78 48.92 0.61
C ARG A 38 -17.16 48.96 2.08
N VAL A 39 -16.34 49.55 2.93
CA VAL A 39 -16.67 49.80 4.35
C VAL A 39 -17.83 50.78 4.44
N GLY A 40 -18.89 50.40 5.14
CA GLY A 40 -20.05 51.30 5.37
C GLY A 40 -19.70 52.47 6.29
N ALA A 41 -20.43 53.56 6.14
CA ALA A 41 -20.24 54.78 6.93
C ALA A 41 -20.39 54.59 8.46
N ASP A 42 -21.11 53.52 8.86
CA ASP A 42 -21.38 53.20 10.26
C ASP A 42 -20.33 52.24 10.88
N THR A 43 -19.27 51.86 10.13
CA THR A 43 -18.25 50.96 10.66
C THR A 43 -17.33 51.69 11.62
N PRO A 44 -17.11 51.20 12.86
CA PRO A 44 -16.22 51.86 13.84
C PRO A 44 -14.80 52.02 13.30
N ALA A 45 -14.22 53.21 13.51
CA ALA A 45 -12.86 53.52 13.05
C ALA A 45 -11.79 52.54 13.57
N GLU A 46 -11.97 52.00 14.78
CA GLU A 46 -11.11 51.00 15.38
C GLU A 46 -11.13 49.66 14.59
N SER A 47 -12.30 49.23 14.13
CA SER A 47 -12.47 48.04 13.31
C SER A 47 -11.78 48.16 11.95
N ILE A 48 -11.87 49.34 11.34
CA ILE A 48 -11.18 49.67 10.09
C ILE A 48 -9.65 49.66 10.31
N ALA A 49 -9.17 50.32 11.37
CA ALA A 49 -7.76 50.37 11.71
C ALA A 49 -7.19 48.95 11.97
N MET A 50 -7.94 48.10 12.69
CA MET A 50 -7.56 46.69 12.93
C MET A 50 -7.50 45.90 11.63
N THR A 51 -8.49 46.01 10.75
CA THR A 51 -8.49 45.37 9.44
C THR A 51 -7.28 45.80 8.60
N MET A 52 -6.97 47.08 8.57
CA MET A 52 -5.80 47.62 7.85
C MET A 52 -4.48 47.07 8.43
N HIS A 53 -4.37 47.00 9.75
CA HIS A 53 -3.22 46.43 10.43
C HIS A 53 -3.05 44.90 10.10
N LEU A 54 -4.13 44.14 10.09
CA LEU A 54 -4.10 42.72 9.69
C LEU A 54 -3.65 42.57 8.24
N ILE A 55 -4.11 43.42 7.32
CA ILE A 55 -3.66 43.39 5.92
C ILE A 55 -2.16 43.72 5.82
N ASP A 56 -1.62 44.63 6.64
CA ASP A 56 -0.18 44.90 6.67
C ASP A 56 0.66 43.69 7.18
N GLN A 57 0.09 42.86 8.05
CA GLN A 57 0.76 41.65 8.49
C GLN A 57 0.90 40.61 7.36
N LEU A 58 0.04 40.64 6.31
CA LEU A 58 0.12 39.76 5.14
C LEU A 58 1.36 40.00 4.27
N LYS A 59 2.04 41.13 4.43
CA LYS A 59 3.30 41.43 3.71
C LYS A 59 4.48 40.58 4.14
N LYS A 60 4.37 39.83 5.23
CA LYS A 60 5.37 38.86 5.66
C LYS A 60 5.09 37.54 4.95
N GLU A 61 6.03 37.09 4.14
CA GLU A 61 5.93 35.72 3.57
C GLU A 61 5.90 34.70 4.72
N PRO A 62 4.83 33.93 4.84
CA PRO A 62 4.75 32.91 5.88
C PRO A 62 5.68 31.74 5.54
N ASP A 63 6.28 31.16 6.55
CA ASP A 63 7.04 29.93 6.45
C ASP A 63 6.15 28.80 5.86
N GLU A 64 6.65 28.10 4.85
CA GLU A 64 5.92 26.98 4.21
C GLU A 64 5.47 25.91 5.22
N ILE A 65 6.27 25.66 6.26
CA ILE A 65 5.94 24.71 7.33
C ILE A 65 4.75 25.22 8.14
N ALA A 66 4.70 26.51 8.43
CA ALA A 66 3.58 27.16 9.13
C ALA A 66 2.29 27.11 8.30
N ILE A 67 2.37 27.33 6.98
CA ILE A 67 1.22 27.22 6.07
C ILE A 67 0.67 25.78 6.07
N LYS A 68 1.53 24.77 5.94
CA LYS A 68 1.12 23.34 5.97
C LYS A 68 0.41 23.00 7.28
N GLY A 69 0.95 23.44 8.41
CA GLY A 69 0.34 23.20 9.72
C GLY A 69 -1.03 23.89 9.88
N MET A 70 -1.15 25.13 9.40
CA MET A 70 -2.41 25.88 9.45
C MET A 70 -3.48 25.29 8.54
N LEU A 71 -3.15 24.89 7.32
CA LEU A 71 -4.09 24.26 6.40
C LEU A 71 -4.63 22.93 6.98
N GLY A 72 -3.77 22.09 7.55
CA GLY A 72 -4.18 20.86 8.22
C GLY A 72 -5.16 21.12 9.37
N GLN A 73 -4.91 22.16 10.19
CA GLN A 73 -5.83 22.58 11.27
C GLN A 73 -7.16 23.09 10.74
N LEU A 74 -7.15 23.90 9.67
CA LEU A 74 -8.38 24.42 9.05
C LEU A 74 -9.26 23.29 8.49
N TYR A 75 -8.66 22.30 7.81
CA TYR A 75 -9.41 21.14 7.34
C TYR A 75 -9.98 20.30 8.48
N THR A 76 -9.23 20.15 9.57
CA THR A 76 -9.71 19.46 10.77
C THR A 76 -10.88 20.19 11.42
N LEU A 77 -10.83 21.52 11.46
CA LEU A 77 -11.92 22.36 11.98
C LEU A 77 -13.17 22.31 11.08
N ASP A 78 -13.01 22.40 9.75
CA ASP A 78 -14.11 22.24 8.80
C ASP A 78 -14.78 20.87 8.96
N MET A 79 -13.99 19.80 8.98
CA MET A 79 -14.50 18.45 9.21
C MET A 79 -15.24 18.33 10.55
N SER A 80 -14.70 18.88 11.64
CA SER A 80 -15.32 18.86 12.96
C SER A 80 -16.66 19.60 12.97
N GLY A 81 -16.75 20.78 12.35
CA GLY A 81 -17.97 21.54 12.22
C GLY A 81 -19.06 20.81 11.43
N ARG A 82 -18.70 20.22 10.30
CA ARG A 82 -19.62 19.43 9.46
C ARG A 82 -20.08 18.14 10.16
N ALA A 83 -19.18 17.47 10.90
CA ALA A 83 -19.55 16.31 11.72
C ALA A 83 -20.52 16.68 12.82
N GLY A 84 -20.31 17.82 13.49
CA GLY A 84 -21.24 18.38 14.48
C GLY A 84 -22.64 18.63 13.92
N ALA A 85 -22.72 19.25 12.75
CA ALA A 85 -23.98 19.51 12.06
C ALA A 85 -24.73 18.21 11.67
N LEU A 86 -24.01 17.18 11.25
CA LEU A 86 -24.60 15.86 10.97
C LEU A 86 -25.16 15.21 12.24
N LEU A 87 -24.45 15.29 13.36
CA LEU A 87 -24.89 14.77 14.65
C LEU A 87 -26.11 15.54 15.18
N GLU A 88 -26.15 16.85 15.07
CA GLU A 88 -27.30 17.69 15.44
C GLU A 88 -28.53 17.31 14.61
N LYS A 89 -28.37 17.14 13.29
CA LYS A 89 -29.46 16.75 12.40
C LYS A 89 -30.01 15.36 12.76
N TYR A 90 -29.14 14.40 13.07
CA TYR A 90 -29.53 13.04 13.49
C TYR A 90 -30.27 13.08 14.83
N ASN A 91 -29.71 13.79 15.83
CA ASN A 91 -30.32 13.91 17.15
C ASN A 91 -31.63 14.71 17.13
N GLY A 92 -31.81 15.61 16.17
CA GLY A 92 -33.06 16.35 15.94
C GLY A 92 -34.15 15.56 15.23
N GLY A 93 -33.96 14.24 15.01
CA GLY A 93 -34.94 13.36 14.38
C GLY A 93 -34.96 13.44 12.84
N GLY A 94 -33.95 14.00 12.20
CA GLY A 94 -33.80 13.98 10.74
C GLY A 94 -33.54 12.56 10.23
N GLU A 95 -34.28 12.13 9.21
CA GLU A 95 -34.03 10.86 8.51
C GLU A 95 -32.74 10.95 7.70
N ILE A 96 -31.61 10.59 8.32
CA ILE A 96 -30.31 10.49 7.65
C ILE A 96 -29.62 9.18 8.04
N ASP A 97 -28.95 8.55 7.09
CA ASP A 97 -27.98 7.48 7.40
C ASP A 97 -26.68 8.13 7.90
N LEU A 98 -26.62 8.29 9.24
CA LEU A 98 -25.48 8.94 9.88
C LEU A 98 -24.15 8.26 9.54
N VAL A 99 -24.11 6.93 9.46
CA VAL A 99 -22.89 6.18 9.16
C VAL A 99 -22.43 6.47 7.73
N PHE A 100 -23.33 6.47 6.78
CA PHE A 100 -23.02 6.78 5.38
C PHE A 100 -22.53 8.23 5.21
N GLU A 101 -23.25 9.21 5.79
CA GLU A 101 -22.86 10.62 5.69
C GLU A 101 -21.53 10.92 6.39
N MET A 102 -21.26 10.28 7.52
CA MET A 102 -19.95 10.41 8.20
C MET A 102 -18.82 9.78 7.39
N GLN A 103 -19.03 8.62 6.77
CA GLN A 103 -18.02 8.01 5.88
C GLN A 103 -17.71 8.92 4.68
N LYS A 104 -18.75 9.49 4.05
CA LYS A 104 -18.62 10.44 2.96
C LYS A 104 -17.83 11.69 3.39
N LEU A 105 -18.15 12.26 4.56
CA LEU A 105 -17.44 13.41 5.11
C LEU A 105 -15.96 13.11 5.35
N VAL A 106 -15.64 11.94 5.89
CA VAL A 106 -14.24 11.51 6.11
C VAL A 106 -13.51 11.36 4.77
N GLN A 107 -14.14 10.74 3.78
CA GLN A 107 -13.55 10.56 2.44
C GLN A 107 -13.29 11.90 1.74
N GLU A 108 -14.26 12.82 1.74
CA GLU A 108 -14.12 14.17 1.17
C GLU A 108 -13.01 14.97 1.88
N SER A 109 -12.95 14.89 3.21
CA SER A 109 -11.92 15.59 3.99
C SER A 109 -10.53 15.04 3.72
N SER A 110 -10.38 13.73 3.61
CA SER A 110 -9.11 13.08 3.25
C SER A 110 -8.64 13.47 1.85
N GLN A 111 -9.54 13.53 0.87
CA GLN A 111 -9.22 13.98 -0.49
C GLN A 111 -8.78 15.44 -0.52
N ARG A 112 -9.45 16.33 0.24
CA ARG A 112 -9.06 17.76 0.34
C ARG A 112 -7.71 17.93 1.02
N MET A 113 -7.43 17.16 2.08
CA MET A 113 -6.12 17.18 2.75
C MET A 113 -5.01 16.69 1.80
N SER A 114 -5.26 15.68 0.99
CA SER A 114 -4.31 15.17 -0.01
C SER A 114 -4.09 16.15 -1.17
N SER A 115 -5.14 16.87 -1.62
CA SER A 115 -5.04 17.86 -2.70
C SER A 115 -4.39 19.19 -2.26
N ALA A 116 -4.37 19.49 -0.97
CA ALA A 116 -3.62 20.60 -0.39
C ALA A 116 -2.13 20.31 -0.20
N SER A 117 -1.68 19.09 -0.49
CA SER A 117 -0.25 18.78 -0.51
C SER A 117 0.43 19.61 -1.61
N VAL A 118 1.47 20.30 -1.22
CA VAL A 118 2.38 21.08 -2.09
C VAL A 118 2.71 20.23 -3.32
N ILE A 119 2.71 20.84 -4.50
CA ILE A 119 3.23 20.25 -5.73
C ILE A 119 4.70 19.88 -5.47
N ASP A 120 4.92 18.65 -5.05
CA ASP A 120 6.25 18.12 -4.77
C ASP A 120 6.74 17.45 -6.06
N PHE A 121 7.69 18.11 -6.73
CA PHE A 121 8.32 17.55 -7.91
C PHE A 121 9.41 16.58 -7.47
N VAL A 122 9.45 15.40 -8.09
CA VAL A 122 10.56 14.45 -7.94
C VAL A 122 11.83 15.13 -8.50
N ARG A 123 12.82 15.38 -7.64
CA ARG A 123 14.08 16.08 -7.97
C ARG A 123 15.30 15.31 -7.46
N ASP A 124 15.21 13.99 -7.50
CA ASP A 124 16.32 13.14 -7.09
C ASP A 124 17.53 13.34 -8.01
N ASP A 125 18.73 13.28 -7.47
CA ASP A 125 19.95 13.39 -8.26
C ASP A 125 20.09 12.17 -9.18
N ILE A 126 20.36 12.41 -10.47
CA ILE A 126 20.49 11.34 -11.47
C ILE A 126 21.64 10.39 -11.15
N GLY A 127 22.74 10.90 -10.55
CA GLY A 127 23.89 10.08 -10.18
C GLY A 127 23.51 9.10 -9.06
N ASP A 128 22.74 9.55 -8.07
CA ASP A 128 22.24 8.69 -6.99
C ASP A 128 21.28 7.62 -7.53
N LEU A 129 20.37 8.00 -8.44
CA LEU A 129 19.46 7.07 -9.11
C LEU A 129 20.24 6.02 -9.93
N LEU A 130 21.21 6.44 -10.74
CA LEU A 130 22.03 5.50 -11.53
C LEU A 130 22.85 4.57 -10.64
N ASN A 131 23.35 5.05 -9.50
CA ASN A 131 24.04 4.22 -8.50
C ASN A 131 23.10 3.21 -7.86
N GLN A 132 21.81 3.57 -7.63
CA GLN A 132 20.80 2.64 -7.13
C GLN A 132 20.41 1.60 -8.19
N PHE A 133 20.11 2.04 -9.41
CA PHE A 133 19.72 1.14 -10.51
C PHE A 133 20.84 0.26 -11.02
N GLY A 134 22.10 0.71 -10.93
CA GLY A 134 23.28 -0.07 -11.33
C GLY A 134 23.66 -1.18 -10.36
N LYS A 135 23.18 -1.14 -9.11
CA LYS A 135 23.40 -2.19 -8.12
C LYS A 135 22.24 -3.17 -8.17
N ASP A 136 22.54 -4.47 -8.19
CA ASP A 136 21.55 -5.55 -8.06
C ASP A 136 21.02 -5.59 -6.62
N GLN A 137 20.16 -4.63 -6.28
CA GLN A 137 19.63 -4.37 -4.93
C GLN A 137 18.25 -4.99 -4.71
N GLY A 138 17.84 -5.03 -3.44
CA GLY A 138 16.51 -5.47 -3.01
C GLY A 138 16.45 -6.91 -2.51
N LEU A 139 15.26 -7.30 -2.04
CA LEU A 139 15.01 -8.63 -1.50
C LEU A 139 14.94 -9.66 -2.63
N LYS A 140 15.81 -10.68 -2.59
CA LYS A 140 15.99 -11.67 -3.66
C LYS A 140 15.31 -12.99 -3.34
N PHE A 141 14.90 -13.69 -4.39
CA PHE A 141 14.39 -15.07 -4.32
C PHE A 141 15.56 -16.09 -4.24
N ASN A 142 16.37 -16.03 -3.17
CA ASN A 142 17.63 -16.78 -3.06
C ASN A 142 17.49 -18.32 -3.15
N PHE A 143 16.26 -18.85 -3.14
CA PHE A 143 15.97 -20.26 -3.31
C PHE A 143 15.64 -20.66 -4.76
N ILE A 144 15.56 -19.68 -5.69
CA ILE A 144 15.36 -19.88 -7.14
C ILE A 144 16.33 -18.97 -7.88
N GLN A 145 17.47 -19.51 -8.27
CA GLN A 145 18.54 -18.72 -8.91
C GLN A 145 18.10 -18.12 -10.25
N GLY A 146 17.30 -18.85 -11.03
CA GLY A 146 16.81 -18.37 -12.31
C GLY A 146 16.01 -17.06 -12.20
N LEU A 147 15.22 -16.87 -11.13
CA LEU A 147 14.56 -15.60 -10.87
C LEU A 147 15.59 -14.48 -10.59
N ASN A 148 16.58 -14.74 -9.76
CA ASN A 148 17.62 -13.76 -9.40
C ASN A 148 18.53 -13.37 -10.57
N LEU A 149 18.74 -14.27 -11.52
CA LEU A 149 19.50 -13.98 -12.74
C LEU A 149 18.72 -13.04 -13.66
N GLY A 150 17.43 -13.23 -13.79
CA GLY A 150 16.60 -12.53 -14.77
C GLY A 150 15.92 -11.26 -14.26
N MET A 151 15.70 -11.13 -12.92
CA MET A 151 15.06 -9.94 -12.34
C MET A 151 15.86 -9.40 -11.15
N ARG A 152 15.76 -8.07 -10.90
CA ARG A 152 16.33 -7.45 -9.69
C ARG A 152 15.58 -7.89 -8.45
N GLY A 153 16.18 -7.71 -7.29
CA GLY A 153 15.49 -7.84 -6.02
C GLY A 153 14.33 -6.86 -5.87
N LEU A 154 13.39 -7.19 -4.99
CA LEU A 154 12.24 -6.34 -4.67
C LEU A 154 12.69 -5.17 -3.80
N ILE A 155 12.26 -3.96 -4.14
CA ILE A 155 12.57 -2.72 -3.40
C ILE A 155 11.28 -2.08 -2.87
N PRO A 156 11.37 -1.13 -1.92
CA PRO A 156 10.22 -0.38 -1.43
C PRO A 156 9.39 0.23 -2.56
N GLY A 157 8.07 0.03 -2.51
CA GLY A 157 7.12 0.48 -3.53
C GLY A 157 6.79 -0.57 -4.59
N ASP A 158 7.53 -1.68 -4.69
CA ASP A 158 7.18 -2.75 -5.61
C ASP A 158 5.90 -3.48 -5.16
N SER A 159 5.02 -3.73 -6.13
CA SER A 159 3.80 -4.51 -5.92
C SER A 159 3.69 -5.63 -6.95
N GLY A 160 3.50 -6.85 -6.48
CA GLY A 160 3.46 -8.03 -7.32
C GLY A 160 2.36 -9.02 -6.98
N MET A 161 2.16 -9.95 -7.91
CA MET A 161 1.20 -11.04 -7.78
C MET A 161 1.92 -12.37 -7.84
N PHE A 162 1.48 -13.29 -6.99
CA PHE A 162 1.78 -14.71 -7.13
C PHE A 162 0.51 -15.48 -7.45
N ALA A 163 0.46 -16.13 -8.59
CA ALA A 163 -0.70 -16.88 -9.05
C ALA A 163 -0.39 -18.37 -9.21
N ALA A 164 -1.30 -19.21 -8.72
CA ALA A 164 -1.21 -20.65 -8.84
C ALA A 164 -2.60 -21.29 -8.86
N ARG A 165 -2.69 -22.54 -9.32
CA ARG A 165 -3.89 -23.35 -9.16
C ARG A 165 -4.13 -23.68 -7.69
N VAL A 166 -5.39 -24.02 -7.38
CA VAL A 166 -5.74 -24.59 -6.06
C VAL A 166 -4.86 -25.85 -5.83
N ASP A 167 -4.38 -26.02 -4.62
CA ASP A 167 -3.53 -27.13 -4.16
C ASP A 167 -2.17 -27.27 -4.87
N ALA A 168 -1.78 -26.34 -5.71
CA ALA A 168 -0.46 -26.35 -6.36
C ALA A 168 0.71 -26.04 -5.42
N GLY A 169 0.44 -25.52 -4.20
CA GLY A 169 1.46 -25.15 -3.22
C GLY A 169 1.64 -23.63 -3.03
N LYS A 170 0.65 -22.81 -3.42
CA LYS A 170 0.68 -21.33 -3.35
C LYS A 170 1.13 -20.79 -1.98
N SER A 171 0.45 -21.18 -0.90
CA SER A 171 0.76 -20.71 0.46
C SER A 171 2.14 -21.20 0.93
N SER A 172 2.56 -22.41 0.54
CA SER A 172 3.90 -22.92 0.83
C SER A 172 4.99 -22.10 0.13
N PHE A 173 4.76 -21.72 -1.13
CA PHE A 173 5.70 -20.87 -1.87
C PHE A 173 5.85 -19.51 -1.19
N LEU A 174 4.74 -18.87 -0.78
CA LEU A 174 4.79 -17.59 -0.09
C LEU A 174 5.47 -17.68 1.29
N CYS A 175 5.27 -18.78 2.03
CA CYS A 175 6.03 -19.02 3.26
C CYS A 175 7.54 -19.10 2.96
N ARG A 176 7.92 -19.76 1.88
CA ARG A 176 9.33 -19.87 1.46
C ARG A 176 9.89 -18.51 1.02
N VAL A 177 9.10 -17.68 0.30
CA VAL A 177 9.45 -16.29 -0.05
C VAL A 177 9.68 -15.46 1.22
N ALA A 178 8.73 -15.46 2.14
CA ALA A 178 8.82 -14.66 3.37
C ALA A 178 10.08 -15.02 4.19
N VAL A 179 10.33 -16.31 4.35
CA VAL A 179 11.51 -16.82 5.08
C VAL A 179 12.82 -16.48 4.36
N ALA A 180 12.88 -16.63 3.04
CA ALA A 180 14.08 -16.32 2.27
C ALA A 180 14.41 -14.81 2.25
N MET A 181 13.40 -13.97 2.33
CA MET A 181 13.55 -12.51 2.33
C MET A 181 13.80 -11.92 3.71
N ALA A 182 13.32 -12.56 4.79
CA ALA A 182 13.46 -12.05 6.15
C ALA A 182 14.91 -11.66 6.54
N PRO A 183 15.93 -12.48 6.36
CA PRO A 183 17.31 -12.12 6.72
C PRO A 183 17.90 -10.99 5.85
N GLN A 184 17.24 -10.65 4.73
CA GLN A 184 17.68 -9.59 3.83
C GLN A 184 17.06 -8.22 4.20
N VAL A 185 15.95 -8.20 4.95
CA VAL A 185 15.23 -6.96 5.31
C VAL A 185 16.14 -5.92 5.96
N PRO A 186 17.02 -6.24 6.94
CA PRO A 186 17.87 -5.24 7.58
C PRO A 186 18.90 -4.58 6.64
N LEU A 187 19.08 -5.10 5.42
CA LEU A 187 20.00 -4.54 4.42
C LEU A 187 19.36 -3.39 3.62
N TYR A 188 18.01 -3.32 3.59
CA TYR A 188 17.27 -2.41 2.70
C TYR A 188 16.17 -1.62 3.41
N PHE A 189 15.86 -1.96 4.67
CA PHE A 189 14.81 -1.34 5.46
C PHE A 189 15.33 -0.98 6.85
N ASP A 190 14.66 -0.04 7.50
CA ASP A 190 14.94 0.33 8.87
C ASP A 190 14.80 -0.88 9.81
N ALA A 191 15.61 -0.90 10.85
CA ALA A 191 15.61 -1.98 11.82
C ALA A 191 14.22 -2.19 12.47
N GLY A 192 13.85 -3.46 12.61
CA GLY A 192 12.62 -3.87 13.29
C GLY A 192 11.36 -3.88 12.42
N ARG A 193 11.43 -3.51 11.13
CA ARG A 193 10.27 -3.64 10.22
C ARG A 193 9.98 -5.13 9.95
N PRO A 194 8.78 -5.63 10.30
CA PRO A 194 8.43 -7.04 10.10
C PRO A 194 8.05 -7.36 8.65
N ILE A 195 8.03 -8.65 8.32
CA ILE A 195 7.23 -9.16 7.20
C ILE A 195 5.87 -9.55 7.76
N VAL A 196 4.78 -9.09 7.15
CA VAL A 196 3.42 -9.41 7.60
C VAL A 196 2.72 -10.32 6.60
N PHE A 197 2.24 -11.46 7.07
CA PHE A 197 1.44 -12.40 6.30
C PHE A 197 -0.04 -12.21 6.67
N MET A 198 -0.82 -11.59 5.78
CA MET A 198 -2.25 -11.32 5.96
C MET A 198 -3.07 -12.43 5.31
N VAL A 199 -3.83 -13.17 6.10
CA VAL A 199 -4.56 -14.37 5.69
C VAL A 199 -6.05 -14.14 5.73
N ASN A 200 -6.75 -14.41 4.63
CA ASN A 200 -8.21 -14.37 4.54
C ASN A 200 -8.83 -15.51 3.71
N GLU A 201 -8.02 -16.48 3.28
CA GLU A 201 -8.49 -17.72 2.64
C GLU A 201 -8.60 -18.87 3.65
N SER A 202 -7.68 -18.95 4.61
CA SER A 202 -7.64 -19.98 5.65
C SER A 202 -7.33 -19.36 7.02
N GLU A 203 -7.27 -20.16 8.07
CA GLU A 203 -6.82 -19.70 9.38
C GLU A 203 -5.31 -19.51 9.41
N GLY A 204 -4.85 -18.39 9.97
CA GLY A 204 -3.44 -18.03 10.06
C GLY A 204 -2.58 -19.03 10.84
N ASN A 205 -3.17 -19.75 11.81
CA ASN A 205 -2.47 -20.81 12.54
C ASN A 205 -1.89 -21.89 11.64
N ARG A 206 -2.49 -22.15 10.47
CA ARG A 206 -1.98 -23.11 9.47
C ARG A 206 -0.69 -22.64 8.80
N MET A 207 -0.38 -21.34 8.85
CA MET A 207 0.87 -20.80 8.30
C MET A 207 2.04 -21.00 9.26
N ILE A 208 1.77 -21.09 10.57
CA ILE A 208 2.80 -21.23 11.60
C ILE A 208 3.75 -22.42 11.36
N PRO A 209 3.26 -23.65 11.21
CA PRO A 209 4.15 -24.80 10.93
C PRO A 209 4.84 -24.67 9.56
N ARG A 210 4.15 -24.18 8.52
CA ARG A 210 4.74 -24.02 7.18
C ARG A 210 5.91 -23.04 7.16
N LEU A 211 5.83 -21.93 7.91
CA LEU A 211 6.95 -21.00 8.04
C LEU A 211 8.16 -21.66 8.69
N ARG A 212 7.97 -22.51 9.72
CA ARG A 212 9.07 -23.25 10.36
C ARG A 212 9.64 -24.31 9.45
N GLN A 213 8.79 -25.08 8.74
CA GLN A 213 9.23 -26.02 7.71
C GLN A 213 10.07 -25.32 6.63
N ALA A 214 9.57 -24.18 6.12
CA ALA A 214 10.27 -23.40 5.10
C ALA A 214 11.60 -22.83 5.60
N ALA A 215 11.69 -22.42 6.87
CA ALA A 215 12.88 -21.82 7.46
C ALA A 215 13.95 -22.86 7.79
N LEU A 216 13.54 -23.99 8.35
CA LEU A 216 14.43 -24.98 8.96
C LEU A 216 14.63 -26.23 8.11
N ASN A 217 13.89 -26.34 7.00
CA ASN A 217 13.90 -27.53 6.13
C ASN A 217 13.55 -28.81 6.90
N LEU A 218 12.56 -28.74 7.80
CA LEU A 218 12.14 -29.85 8.65
C LEU A 218 10.75 -30.35 8.25
N THR A 219 10.54 -31.67 8.43
CA THR A 219 9.21 -32.30 8.41
C THR A 219 8.46 -32.04 9.73
N ILE A 220 7.15 -32.29 9.78
CA ILE A 220 6.38 -32.16 11.03
C ILE A 220 6.92 -33.07 12.15
N PRO A 221 7.26 -34.36 11.94
CA PRO A 221 7.86 -35.17 12.97
C PRO A 221 9.18 -34.60 13.51
N GLU A 222 10.08 -34.14 12.65
CA GLU A 222 11.35 -33.51 13.04
C GLU A 222 11.12 -32.23 13.84
N MET A 223 10.10 -31.43 13.49
CA MET A 223 9.73 -30.21 14.25
C MET A 223 9.21 -30.58 15.65
N ILE A 224 8.43 -31.66 15.81
CA ILE A 224 7.96 -32.10 17.12
C ILE A 224 9.16 -32.51 17.99
N GLU A 225 10.13 -33.20 17.46
CA GLU A 225 11.36 -33.58 18.16
C GLU A 225 12.13 -32.30 18.59
N TRP A 226 12.34 -31.35 17.67
CA TRP A 226 13.05 -30.12 17.99
C TRP A 226 12.32 -29.26 19.00
N HIS A 227 10.98 -29.27 18.99
CA HIS A 227 10.17 -28.59 19.99
C HIS A 227 10.34 -29.21 21.39
N GLN A 228 10.30 -30.54 21.48
CA GLN A 228 10.54 -31.28 22.74
C GLN A 228 11.93 -31.01 23.31
N GLN A 229 12.92 -30.77 22.46
CA GLN A 229 14.29 -30.38 22.82
C GLN A 229 14.42 -28.89 23.17
N GLY A 230 13.36 -28.10 23.04
CA GLY A 230 13.35 -26.65 23.35
C GLY A 230 14.09 -25.76 22.32
N ARG A 231 14.55 -26.31 21.19
CA ARG A 231 15.42 -25.59 20.24
C ARG A 231 14.70 -25.03 18.99
N LEU A 232 13.44 -25.44 18.73
CA LEU A 232 12.74 -25.11 17.50
C LEU A 232 12.59 -23.59 17.28
N GLU A 233 12.12 -22.86 18.30
CA GLU A 233 11.83 -21.42 18.15
C GLU A 233 13.10 -20.57 18.12
N GLU A 234 14.15 -20.99 18.79
CA GLU A 234 15.45 -20.31 18.73
C GLU A 234 16.06 -20.46 17.33
N ALA A 235 16.08 -21.67 16.78
CA ALA A 235 16.56 -21.94 15.43
C ALA A 235 15.72 -21.19 14.38
N TYR A 236 14.40 -21.12 14.55
CA TYR A 236 13.53 -20.35 13.66
C TYR A 236 13.87 -18.86 13.68
N ARG A 237 13.99 -18.26 14.87
CA ARG A 237 14.39 -16.85 14.98
C ARG A 237 15.76 -16.56 14.38
N ALA A 238 16.71 -17.46 14.59
CA ALA A 238 18.05 -17.35 13.98
C ALA A 238 17.99 -17.40 12.45
N ALA A 239 17.17 -18.29 11.87
CA ALA A 239 17.00 -18.41 10.43
C ALA A 239 16.38 -17.16 9.78
N LEU A 240 15.59 -16.37 10.52
CA LEU A 240 15.00 -15.14 10.06
C LEU A 240 15.94 -13.91 10.12
N GLY A 241 17.16 -14.05 10.65
CA GLY A 241 18.13 -12.97 10.70
C GLY A 241 17.69 -11.74 11.52
N GLY A 242 16.81 -11.94 12.52
CA GLY A 242 16.29 -10.87 13.38
C GLY A 242 15.04 -10.16 12.85
N THR A 243 14.57 -10.49 11.64
CA THR A 243 13.32 -9.92 11.09
C THR A 243 12.14 -10.80 11.45
N PRO A 244 11.15 -10.33 12.24
CA PRO A 244 9.98 -11.14 12.56
C PRO A 244 9.06 -11.31 11.36
N ILE A 245 8.44 -12.49 11.26
CA ILE A 245 7.32 -12.75 10.34
C ILE A 245 6.06 -12.84 11.18
N GLU A 246 5.17 -11.87 11.01
CA GLU A 246 3.92 -11.77 11.75
C GLU A 246 2.75 -12.25 10.90
N ILE A 247 1.80 -12.96 11.51
CA ILE A 247 0.60 -13.47 10.82
C ILE A 247 -0.62 -12.72 11.33
N LYS A 248 -1.43 -12.18 10.42
CA LYS A 248 -2.67 -11.49 10.72
C LYS A 248 -3.84 -12.09 9.98
N ASN A 249 -4.86 -12.55 10.72
CA ASN A 249 -6.15 -12.90 10.11
C ASN A 249 -6.88 -11.62 9.74
N ILE A 250 -7.31 -11.51 8.48
CA ILE A 250 -7.98 -10.33 7.92
C ILE A 250 -9.35 -10.68 7.29
N HIS A 251 -10.00 -11.75 7.78
CA HIS A 251 -11.32 -12.14 7.30
C HIS A 251 -12.32 -11.00 7.46
N GLY A 252 -12.99 -10.66 6.35
CA GLY A 252 -14.00 -9.61 6.33
C GLY A 252 -13.46 -8.18 6.36
N TRP A 253 -12.16 -7.98 6.24
CA TRP A 253 -11.56 -6.66 6.14
C TRP A 253 -11.79 -6.02 4.77
N THR A 254 -11.87 -4.69 4.77
CA THR A 254 -11.78 -3.85 3.57
C THR A 254 -10.31 -3.48 3.30
N VAL A 255 -10.02 -3.02 2.08
CA VAL A 255 -8.67 -2.53 1.75
C VAL A 255 -8.25 -1.33 2.62
N ALA A 256 -9.19 -0.45 3.01
CA ALA A 256 -8.92 0.65 3.94
C ALA A 256 -8.49 0.18 5.34
N GLN A 257 -8.99 -0.97 5.80
CA GLN A 257 -8.51 -1.57 7.06
C GLN A 257 -7.11 -2.17 6.92
N VAL A 258 -6.79 -2.73 5.76
CA VAL A 258 -5.42 -3.16 5.42
C VAL A 258 -4.48 -1.96 5.44
N GLU A 259 -4.85 -0.85 4.79
CA GLU A 259 -4.09 0.40 4.77
C GLU A 259 -3.76 0.91 6.19
N ARG A 260 -4.78 1.09 7.03
CA ARG A 260 -4.58 1.52 8.42
C ARG A 260 -3.63 0.61 9.20
N PHE A 261 -3.76 -0.69 9.00
CA PHE A 261 -2.90 -1.66 9.65
C PHE A 261 -1.45 -1.54 9.17
N VAL A 262 -1.23 -1.39 7.86
CA VAL A 262 0.12 -1.20 7.29
C VAL A 262 0.74 0.12 7.80
N GLN A 263 -0.03 1.20 7.88
CA GLN A 263 0.41 2.48 8.45
C GLN A 263 0.84 2.38 9.91
N GLN A 264 0.15 1.56 10.70
CA GLN A 264 0.49 1.35 12.13
C GLN A 264 1.71 0.45 12.32
N VAL A 265 1.79 -0.65 11.58
CA VAL A 265 2.83 -1.67 11.75
C VAL A 265 4.11 -1.32 10.97
N LYS A 266 4.00 -0.58 9.86
CA LYS A 266 5.09 -0.20 8.96
C LYS A 266 5.95 -1.40 8.54
N PRO A 267 5.36 -2.45 7.95
CA PRO A 267 6.10 -3.64 7.56
C PRO A 267 7.12 -3.33 6.46
N ALA A 268 8.19 -4.11 6.36
CA ALA A 268 9.06 -4.09 5.18
C ALA A 268 8.36 -4.72 3.96
N MET A 269 7.59 -5.77 4.21
CA MET A 269 6.79 -6.45 3.21
C MET A 269 5.47 -6.91 3.82
N PHE A 270 4.37 -6.79 3.08
CA PHE A 270 3.11 -7.44 3.44
C PHE A 270 2.63 -8.34 2.30
N ILE A 271 2.17 -9.52 2.69
CA ILE A 271 1.63 -10.53 1.80
C ILE A 271 0.13 -10.64 2.05
N THR A 272 -0.69 -10.48 1.01
CA THR A 272 -2.15 -10.60 1.11
C THR A 272 -2.62 -11.89 0.43
N ASP A 273 -3.01 -12.87 1.21
CA ASP A 273 -3.49 -14.17 0.71
C ASP A 273 -5.01 -14.26 0.88
N MET A 274 -5.71 -13.89 -0.03
CA MET A 274 -6.11 -13.50 -1.33
C MET A 274 -6.76 -12.09 -1.34
N PRO A 275 -6.30 -11.10 -2.10
CA PRO A 275 -6.95 -9.80 -2.23
C PRO A 275 -8.42 -9.89 -2.68
N ALA A 276 -8.76 -10.88 -3.50
CA ALA A 276 -10.12 -11.10 -3.98
C ALA A 276 -11.15 -11.41 -2.88
N ASN A 277 -10.69 -11.79 -1.67
CA ASN A 277 -11.55 -12.07 -0.51
C ASN A 277 -11.71 -10.85 0.42
N LEU A 278 -11.07 -9.72 0.14
CA LEU A 278 -11.35 -8.48 0.84
C LEU A 278 -12.77 -8.00 0.53
N ARG A 279 -13.42 -7.38 1.51
CA ARG A 279 -14.72 -6.77 1.28
C ARG A 279 -14.57 -5.60 0.32
N MET A 280 -15.20 -5.70 -0.83
CA MET A 280 -15.25 -4.67 -1.85
C MET A 280 -16.51 -3.83 -1.68
N SER A 281 -16.49 -2.59 -2.16
CA SER A 281 -17.71 -1.76 -2.24
C SER A 281 -18.73 -2.45 -3.16
N ILE A 282 -20.01 -2.49 -2.73
CA ILE A 282 -21.08 -3.20 -3.44
C ILE A 282 -21.54 -2.46 -4.73
N ALA A 283 -21.13 -1.21 -4.91
CA ALA A 283 -21.52 -0.38 -6.05
C ALA A 283 -20.57 -0.62 -7.24
N GLY A 284 -20.90 -1.60 -8.09
CA GLY A 284 -20.16 -1.79 -9.34
C GLY A 284 -20.00 -3.26 -9.78
N ASN A 285 -19.27 -3.44 -10.87
CA ASN A 285 -18.87 -4.74 -11.37
C ASN A 285 -17.77 -5.34 -10.49
N LYS A 286 -17.87 -6.62 -10.14
CA LYS A 286 -16.87 -7.34 -9.33
C LYS A 286 -15.44 -7.23 -9.89
N THR A 287 -15.29 -7.20 -11.20
CA THR A 287 -14.00 -7.08 -11.88
C THR A 287 -13.35 -5.73 -11.63
N ASP A 288 -14.13 -4.65 -11.75
CA ASP A 288 -13.64 -3.27 -11.54
C ASP A 288 -13.26 -3.05 -10.06
N ALA A 289 -14.08 -3.57 -9.13
CA ALA A 289 -13.79 -3.50 -7.70
C ALA A 289 -12.52 -4.27 -7.32
N LEU A 290 -12.24 -5.40 -7.98
CA LEU A 290 -11.01 -6.15 -7.75
C LEU A 290 -9.78 -5.40 -8.32
N GLU A 291 -9.93 -4.76 -9.48
CA GLU A 291 -8.89 -3.91 -10.08
C GLU A 291 -8.56 -2.72 -9.17
N GLU A 292 -9.58 -2.02 -8.66
CA GLU A 292 -9.44 -0.93 -7.69
C GLU A 292 -8.74 -1.41 -6.40
N THR A 293 -9.10 -2.60 -5.91
CA THR A 293 -8.44 -3.21 -4.74
C THR A 293 -6.94 -3.42 -4.97
N TRP A 294 -6.54 -3.97 -6.11
CA TRP A 294 -5.13 -4.17 -6.42
C TRP A 294 -4.38 -2.86 -6.62
N GLN A 295 -5.01 -1.86 -7.26
CA GLN A 295 -4.43 -0.53 -7.39
C GLN A 295 -4.21 0.10 -6.01
N HIS A 296 -5.19 0.02 -5.11
CA HIS A 296 -5.07 0.57 -3.75
C HIS A 296 -3.97 -0.15 -2.94
N LEU A 297 -3.85 -1.49 -3.04
CA LEU A 297 -2.77 -2.24 -2.39
C LEU A 297 -1.39 -1.82 -2.91
N ARG A 298 -1.27 -1.51 -4.21
CA ARG A 298 -0.06 -0.93 -4.79
C ARG A 298 0.23 0.45 -4.21
N ASP A 299 -0.78 1.32 -4.16
CA ASP A 299 -0.63 2.69 -3.63
C ASP A 299 -0.15 2.66 -2.17
N ILE A 300 -0.68 1.74 -1.35
CA ILE A 300 -0.20 1.50 0.02
C ILE A 300 1.31 1.14 0.00
N ALA A 301 1.73 0.23 -0.87
CA ALA A 301 3.14 -0.17 -0.95
C ALA A 301 4.06 1.01 -1.29
N VAL A 302 3.65 1.87 -2.23
CA VAL A 302 4.39 3.07 -2.64
C VAL A 302 4.43 4.11 -1.52
N MET A 303 3.28 4.43 -0.91
CA MET A 303 3.16 5.48 0.09
C MET A 303 3.88 5.11 1.39
N GLU A 304 3.76 3.86 1.84
CA GLU A 304 4.37 3.36 3.08
C GLU A 304 5.79 2.83 2.88
N LYS A 305 6.33 2.94 1.67
CA LYS A 305 7.68 2.48 1.29
C LYS A 305 7.92 1.04 1.76
N CYS A 306 7.02 0.14 1.40
CA CYS A 306 7.10 -1.28 1.69
C CYS A 306 6.86 -2.10 0.40
N ILE A 307 7.01 -3.42 0.47
CA ILE A 307 6.76 -4.33 -0.65
C ILE A 307 5.40 -4.98 -0.46
N HIS A 308 4.61 -5.09 -1.52
CA HIS A 308 3.37 -5.84 -1.54
C HIS A 308 3.46 -7.08 -2.43
N ILE A 309 3.00 -8.22 -1.93
CA ILE A 309 2.77 -9.44 -2.72
C ILE A 309 1.35 -9.94 -2.45
N GLY A 310 0.47 -9.85 -3.44
CA GLY A 310 -0.86 -10.43 -3.35
C GLY A 310 -0.94 -11.78 -4.06
N THR A 311 -1.94 -12.60 -3.71
CA THR A 311 -2.16 -13.88 -4.39
C THR A 311 -3.38 -13.86 -5.29
N ALA A 312 -3.34 -14.68 -6.34
CA ALA A 312 -4.48 -14.95 -7.22
C ALA A 312 -4.57 -16.44 -7.55
N GLN A 313 -5.73 -16.86 -8.03
CA GLN A 313 -5.93 -18.21 -8.53
C GLN A 313 -5.80 -18.24 -10.05
N ILE A 314 -5.14 -19.26 -10.57
CA ILE A 314 -5.13 -19.59 -11.98
C ILE A 314 -6.42 -20.34 -12.32
N SER A 315 -7.07 -19.93 -13.41
CA SER A 315 -8.30 -20.56 -13.94
C SER A 315 -8.05 -21.96 -14.51
N VAL A 316 -9.11 -22.61 -14.95
CA VAL A 316 -9.00 -23.90 -15.69
C VAL A 316 -8.21 -23.77 -16.97
N ASP A 317 -8.15 -22.58 -17.60
CA ASP A 317 -7.39 -22.35 -18.83
C ASP A 317 -5.88 -22.53 -18.65
N GLY A 318 -5.38 -22.44 -17.41
CA GLY A 318 -3.99 -22.71 -17.03
C GLY A 318 -3.77 -24.09 -16.39
N ALA A 319 -4.77 -24.99 -16.45
CA ALA A 319 -4.60 -26.34 -15.94
C ALA A 319 -3.66 -27.16 -16.84
N ASP A 320 -2.90 -28.07 -16.22
CA ASP A 320 -1.96 -28.96 -16.92
C ASP A 320 -0.93 -28.21 -17.78
N GLN A 321 -0.55 -27.01 -17.34
CA GLN A 321 0.50 -26.20 -17.96
C GLN A 321 1.60 -25.93 -16.94
N LEU A 322 2.83 -26.22 -17.33
CA LEU A 322 4.00 -25.92 -16.48
C LEU A 322 4.21 -24.41 -16.36
N TYR A 323 3.93 -23.66 -17.43
CA TYR A 323 4.04 -22.19 -17.49
C TYR A 323 2.72 -21.56 -17.91
N PRO A 324 1.74 -21.44 -17.00
CA PRO A 324 0.46 -20.81 -17.31
C PRO A 324 0.65 -19.37 -17.80
N PRO A 325 -0.04 -18.95 -18.89
CA PRO A 325 0.11 -17.60 -19.43
C PRO A 325 -0.47 -16.54 -18.49
N MET A 326 -0.12 -15.27 -18.75
CA MET A 326 -0.52 -14.12 -17.94
C MET A 326 -2.05 -14.00 -17.78
N GLN A 327 -2.79 -14.27 -18.81
CA GLN A 327 -4.26 -14.18 -18.86
C GLN A 327 -5.00 -15.37 -18.25
N ALA A 328 -4.31 -16.39 -17.79
CA ALA A 328 -4.91 -17.57 -17.15
C ALA A 328 -5.38 -17.30 -15.71
N LEU A 329 -5.59 -16.03 -15.33
CA LEU A 329 -6.10 -15.66 -14.01
C LEU A 329 -7.61 -15.90 -13.93
N LYS A 330 -8.07 -16.35 -12.76
CA LYS A 330 -9.48 -16.41 -12.41
C LYS A 330 -9.97 -15.00 -12.07
N ASP A 331 -11.18 -14.65 -12.51
CA ASP A 331 -11.91 -13.41 -12.19
C ASP A 331 -11.42 -12.11 -12.87
N THR A 332 -10.15 -11.99 -13.34
CA THR A 332 -9.69 -10.80 -14.08
C THR A 332 -8.66 -11.16 -15.15
N LYS A 333 -8.90 -10.75 -16.39
CA LYS A 333 -7.99 -11.08 -17.50
C LYS A 333 -6.99 -9.96 -17.83
N THR A 334 -7.28 -8.68 -17.57
CA THR A 334 -6.46 -7.55 -18.02
C THR A 334 -6.26 -6.43 -17.00
N GLY A 335 -7.28 -6.01 -16.25
CA GLY A 335 -7.25 -4.79 -15.44
C GLY A 335 -6.25 -4.86 -14.28
N VAL A 336 -6.31 -5.92 -13.48
CA VAL A 336 -5.39 -6.10 -12.33
C VAL A 336 -3.92 -6.07 -12.73
N GLN A 337 -3.60 -6.54 -13.95
CA GLN A 337 -2.22 -6.53 -14.43
C GLN A 337 -1.65 -5.10 -14.55
N GLY A 338 -2.49 -4.08 -14.78
CA GLY A 338 -2.08 -2.67 -14.81
C GLY A 338 -1.42 -2.23 -13.50
N ALA A 339 -1.98 -2.66 -12.38
CA ALA A 339 -1.54 -2.33 -11.03
C ALA A 339 -0.28 -3.05 -10.56
N LEU A 340 0.31 -3.96 -11.34
CA LEU A 340 1.43 -4.80 -10.92
C LEU A 340 2.76 -4.37 -11.56
N ASP A 341 3.86 -4.52 -10.83
CA ASP A 341 5.22 -4.44 -11.35
C ASP A 341 5.72 -5.81 -11.82
N PHE A 342 5.29 -6.88 -11.17
CA PHE A 342 5.58 -8.25 -11.59
C PHE A 342 4.42 -9.20 -11.28
N GLN A 343 4.36 -10.27 -12.06
CA GLN A 343 3.47 -11.41 -11.83
C GLN A 343 4.30 -12.69 -11.95
N ILE A 344 4.25 -13.51 -10.92
CA ILE A 344 4.85 -14.85 -10.91
C ILE A 344 3.72 -15.86 -11.00
N ASN A 345 3.76 -16.71 -12.01
CA ASN A 345 2.83 -17.82 -12.15
C ASN A 345 3.53 -19.13 -11.79
N MET A 346 2.86 -19.96 -10.99
CA MET A 346 3.29 -21.33 -10.73
C MET A 346 2.32 -22.32 -11.35
N GLY A 347 2.85 -23.14 -12.24
CA GLY A 347 2.13 -24.23 -12.88
C GLY A 347 2.59 -25.62 -12.45
N ASN A 348 1.75 -26.60 -12.72
CA ASN A 348 2.03 -28.02 -12.51
C ASN A 348 1.36 -28.86 -13.57
N LEU A 349 1.93 -30.00 -13.87
CA LEU A 349 1.39 -30.98 -14.79
C LEU A 349 0.50 -31.99 -14.06
N ASN A 350 -0.57 -32.41 -14.71
CA ASN A 350 -1.44 -33.46 -14.23
C ASN A 350 -0.85 -34.86 -14.62
N ASN A 351 0.41 -35.04 -14.26
CA ASN A 351 1.16 -36.29 -14.54
C ASN A 351 1.68 -36.89 -13.24
N PRO A 352 1.34 -38.17 -12.92
CA PRO A 352 1.83 -38.83 -11.71
C PRO A 352 3.35 -38.86 -11.58
N MET A 353 4.09 -38.87 -12.70
CA MET A 353 5.56 -38.88 -12.69
C MET A 353 6.17 -37.47 -12.42
N ALA A 354 5.36 -36.43 -12.48
CA ALA A 354 5.79 -35.03 -12.31
C ALA A 354 5.08 -34.33 -11.13
N GLN A 355 4.62 -35.09 -10.14
CA GLN A 355 3.83 -34.53 -9.02
C GLN A 355 4.57 -33.50 -8.20
N THR A 356 5.87 -33.59 -8.10
CA THR A 356 6.72 -32.62 -7.37
C THR A 356 7.22 -31.49 -8.26
N LEU A 357 7.14 -31.60 -9.58
CA LEU A 357 7.62 -30.61 -10.50
C LEU A 357 6.68 -29.38 -10.50
N ARG A 358 7.27 -28.21 -10.46
CA ARG A 358 6.57 -26.92 -10.65
C ARG A 358 7.32 -26.08 -11.67
N GLY A 359 6.57 -25.46 -12.57
CA GLY A 359 7.11 -24.39 -13.43
C GLY A 359 6.82 -23.04 -12.82
N ILE A 360 7.84 -22.24 -12.68
CA ILE A 360 7.74 -20.83 -12.24
C ILE A 360 8.00 -19.94 -13.45
N SER A 361 7.09 -19.03 -13.74
CA SER A 361 7.26 -18.07 -14.84
C SER A 361 6.93 -16.65 -14.39
N THR A 362 7.51 -15.66 -15.09
CA THR A 362 7.25 -14.22 -14.86
C THR A 362 6.60 -13.59 -16.07
N PRO A 363 5.34 -13.93 -16.40
CA PRO A 363 4.67 -13.45 -17.62
C PRO A 363 4.50 -11.92 -17.65
N LYS A 364 4.57 -11.25 -16.50
CA LYS A 364 4.74 -9.80 -16.40
C LYS A 364 5.93 -9.51 -15.48
N ASN A 365 6.88 -8.72 -15.97
CA ASN A 365 8.09 -8.41 -15.22
C ASN A 365 8.68 -7.06 -15.67
N LYS A 366 8.35 -5.99 -14.94
CA LYS A 366 8.99 -4.67 -15.08
C LYS A 366 10.35 -4.61 -14.37
N LEU A 367 10.69 -5.67 -13.61
CA LEU A 367 11.89 -5.77 -12.80
C LEU A 367 13.01 -6.53 -13.52
N SER A 368 12.83 -6.85 -14.83
CA SER A 368 13.83 -7.60 -15.59
C SER A 368 15.14 -6.83 -15.70
N LYS A 369 16.24 -7.55 -15.55
CA LYS A 369 17.59 -6.99 -15.74
C LYS A 369 17.87 -6.76 -17.21
N ALA A 370 18.74 -5.79 -17.49
CA ALA A 370 19.15 -5.49 -18.87
C ALA A 370 19.71 -6.74 -19.57
N GLY A 371 19.25 -6.99 -20.79
CA GLY A 371 19.65 -8.15 -21.59
C GLY A 371 19.02 -9.49 -21.18
N GLN A 372 18.14 -9.50 -20.18
CA GLN A 372 17.42 -10.70 -19.76
C GLN A 372 15.99 -10.71 -20.32
N PRO A 373 15.41 -11.91 -20.59
CA PRO A 373 14.02 -12.01 -21.02
C PRO A 373 13.08 -11.50 -19.90
N SER A 374 12.00 -10.82 -20.27
CA SER A 374 10.99 -10.39 -19.31
C SER A 374 10.24 -11.58 -18.70
N ASN A 375 9.94 -12.60 -19.51
CA ASN A 375 9.32 -13.84 -19.05
C ASN A 375 10.38 -14.89 -18.75
N ILE A 376 10.82 -14.94 -17.51
CA ILE A 376 11.73 -15.96 -16.99
C ILE A 376 10.92 -17.23 -16.78
N GLN A 377 11.47 -18.37 -17.15
CA GLN A 377 10.88 -19.68 -16.94
C GLN A 377 11.89 -20.61 -16.28
N VAL A 378 11.54 -21.17 -15.14
CA VAL A 378 12.39 -22.10 -14.38
C VAL A 378 11.57 -23.28 -13.86
N GLU A 379 12.19 -24.42 -13.80
CA GLU A 379 11.64 -25.61 -13.18
C GLU A 379 12.17 -25.77 -11.77
N VAL A 380 11.28 -26.09 -10.83
CA VAL A 380 11.63 -26.33 -9.42
C VAL A 380 10.97 -27.59 -8.92
N VAL A 381 11.61 -28.26 -7.97
CA VAL A 381 11.05 -29.40 -7.26
C VAL A 381 10.41 -28.92 -5.97
N PHE A 382 9.12 -29.16 -5.80
CA PHE A 382 8.36 -28.85 -4.59
C PHE A 382 8.35 -30.04 -3.62
N ASP A 383 9.02 -29.86 -2.49
CA ASP A 383 8.91 -30.77 -1.34
C ASP A 383 7.80 -30.24 -0.40
N LYS A 384 6.64 -30.92 -0.47
CA LYS A 384 5.45 -30.54 0.32
C LYS A 384 5.68 -30.74 1.83
N ASP A 385 6.42 -31.76 2.21
CA ASP A 385 6.60 -32.17 3.61
C ASP A 385 7.57 -31.24 4.35
N ARG A 386 8.42 -30.52 3.61
CA ARG A 386 9.40 -29.56 4.13
C ARG A 386 9.11 -28.12 3.71
N CYS A 387 8.04 -27.90 2.95
CA CYS A 387 7.68 -26.59 2.43
C CYS A 387 8.83 -25.92 1.63
N GLN A 388 9.58 -26.72 0.84
CA GLN A 388 10.75 -26.30 0.08
C GLN A 388 10.46 -26.29 -1.42
N PHE A 389 11.10 -25.34 -2.10
CA PHE A 389 11.17 -25.24 -3.55
C PHE A 389 12.64 -25.14 -3.94
N ASN A 390 13.15 -26.15 -4.61
CA ASN A 390 14.55 -26.25 -4.97
C ASN A 390 14.70 -26.19 -6.48
N ASP A 391 15.71 -25.45 -6.97
CA ASP A 391 16.07 -25.47 -8.38
C ASP A 391 16.35 -26.89 -8.83
N GLY A 392 15.77 -27.30 -9.96
CA GLY A 392 15.93 -28.65 -10.51
C GLY A 392 17.34 -28.99 -11.03
N SER A 393 18.28 -28.07 -10.84
CA SER A 393 19.68 -28.16 -11.27
C SER A 393 20.65 -28.41 -10.12
N ALA A 394 20.18 -28.95 -9.01
CA ALA A 394 21.06 -29.38 -7.90
C ALA A 394 21.41 -30.85 -7.98
#